data_507b98f3af12e9946b269a6689511a5b
#
_entry.id   507b98f3af12e9946b269a6689511a5b
#
_cell.length_a   1.000
_cell.length_b   1.000
_cell.length_c   1.000
_cell.angle_alpha   90.00
_cell.angle_beta   90.00
_cell.angle_gamma   90.00
#
_symmetry.space_group_name_H-M   'P 1'
#
loop_
_entity.id
_entity.type
_entity.pdbx_description
1 polymer ?
#
loop_
_entity_poly.entity_id
_entity_poly.type
_entity_poly.pdbx_seq_one_letter_code
_entity_poly.pdbx_strand_id
1 'polypeptide(L)'
;MSLYTEYLEEIEVRKNELGLNPKPIDTAELLSEIIAQIKDTGNAAREASLNFFIYNTIPGTTSAAVVKAAFLKDIALGKETVAEITPEFALEQLSHMKGGPSVEALLDIALSDDAQAKAAGEVLKSQVFLYEADTSRIADAFKAGNAIAKDLLES
;
A
#
# COMPACT_ATOMS: atom_id res chain seq x y z
N MET A 1 -18.19 20.21 -1.44
CA MET A 1 -17.03 20.16 -0.52
C MET A 1 -16.23 18.90 -0.84
N SER A 2 -14.91 18.92 -0.73
CA SER A 2 -14.13 17.71 -0.99
C SER A 2 -14.19 16.74 0.20
N LEU A 3 -14.01 15.46 -0.06
CA LEU A 3 -13.92 14.45 1.00
C LEU A 3 -12.80 14.74 1.98
N TYR A 4 -11.70 15.29 1.48
CA TYR A 4 -10.59 15.71 2.34
C TYR A 4 -10.99 16.85 3.29
N THR A 5 -11.74 17.83 2.83
CA THR A 5 -12.22 18.92 3.69
C THR A 5 -13.17 18.40 4.76
N GLU A 6 -14.10 17.52 4.39
CA GLU A 6 -15.02 16.87 5.35
C GLU A 6 -14.24 16.06 6.38
N TYR A 7 -13.21 15.36 5.96
CA TYR A 7 -12.34 14.60 6.84
C TYR A 7 -11.60 15.48 7.84
N LEU A 8 -11.09 16.64 7.41
CA LEU A 8 -10.44 17.59 8.32
C LEU A 8 -11.42 18.16 9.35
N GLU A 9 -12.64 18.47 8.95
CA GLU A 9 -13.68 18.92 9.87
C GLU A 9 -14.02 17.84 10.91
N GLU A 10 -14.11 16.59 10.50
CA GLU A 10 -14.31 15.46 11.40
C GLU A 10 -13.16 15.31 12.40
N ILE A 11 -11.92 15.48 11.97
CA ILE A 11 -10.74 15.47 12.86
C ILE A 11 -10.86 16.57 13.92
N GLU A 12 -11.23 17.79 13.53
CA GLU A 12 -11.39 18.91 14.46
C GLU A 12 -12.44 18.62 15.52
N VAL A 13 -13.60 18.10 15.12
CA VAL A 13 -14.68 17.72 16.04
C VAL A 13 -14.19 16.63 17.01
N ARG A 14 -13.56 15.59 16.51
CA ARG A 14 -13.07 14.49 17.35
C ARG A 14 -12.03 14.96 18.36
N LYS A 15 -11.13 15.84 17.95
CA LYS A 15 -10.07 16.38 18.82
C LYS A 15 -10.64 17.33 19.87
N ASN A 16 -11.43 18.30 19.44
CA ASN A 16 -11.85 19.42 20.29
C ASN A 16 -13.05 19.07 21.18
N GLU A 17 -14.00 18.27 20.69
CA GLU A 17 -15.22 17.93 21.43
C GLU A 17 -15.12 16.61 22.18
N LEU A 18 -14.41 15.62 21.61
CA LEU A 18 -14.35 14.27 22.15
C LEU A 18 -12.98 13.89 22.71
N GLY A 19 -11.94 14.69 22.47
CA GLY A 19 -10.57 14.39 22.89
C GLY A 19 -9.99 13.13 22.27
N LEU A 20 -10.47 12.74 21.09
CA LEU A 20 -10.06 11.51 20.40
C LEU A 20 -8.98 11.78 19.34
N ASN A 21 -8.21 10.74 19.03
CA ASN A 21 -7.29 10.75 17.90
C ASN A 21 -8.06 10.84 16.56
N PRO A 22 -7.39 11.32 15.48
CA PRO A 22 -8.02 11.34 14.16
C PRO A 22 -8.57 9.97 13.76
N LYS A 23 -9.75 9.96 13.13
CA LYS A 23 -10.32 8.73 12.58
C LYS A 23 -9.40 8.22 11.46
N PRO A 24 -9.01 6.93 11.48
CA PRO A 24 -8.23 6.37 10.38
C PRO A 24 -9.02 6.39 9.06
N ILE A 25 -8.30 6.57 7.96
CA ILE A 25 -8.85 6.54 6.61
C ILE A 25 -9.17 5.09 6.25
N ASP A 26 -10.42 4.79 5.91
CA ASP A 26 -10.91 3.44 5.62
C ASP A 26 -11.63 3.32 4.26
N THR A 27 -11.79 4.43 3.52
CA THR A 27 -12.48 4.44 2.22
C THR A 27 -11.53 4.73 1.06
N ALA A 28 -11.80 4.07 -0.07
CA ALA A 28 -11.02 4.24 -1.29
C ALA A 28 -11.17 5.67 -1.86
N GLU A 29 -12.36 6.23 -1.76
CA GLU A 29 -12.68 7.55 -2.32
C GLU A 29 -11.86 8.64 -1.64
N LEU A 30 -11.83 8.68 -0.32
CA LEU A 30 -11.05 9.66 0.44
C LEU A 30 -9.54 9.47 0.18
N LEU A 31 -9.06 8.23 0.20
CA LEU A 31 -7.64 7.97 -0.03
C LEU A 31 -7.22 8.33 -1.44
N SER A 32 -8.07 8.10 -2.44
CA SER A 32 -7.80 8.52 -3.83
C SER A 32 -7.65 10.02 -3.96
N GLU A 33 -8.46 10.80 -3.26
CA GLU A 33 -8.34 12.26 -3.20
C GLU A 33 -7.00 12.67 -2.53
N ILE A 34 -6.64 12.02 -1.45
CA ILE A 34 -5.37 12.25 -0.75
C ILE A 34 -4.17 11.93 -1.67
N ILE A 35 -4.22 10.83 -2.40
CA ILE A 35 -3.17 10.46 -3.37
C ILE A 35 -3.06 11.52 -4.49
N ALA A 36 -4.17 12.02 -4.98
CA ALA A 36 -4.15 13.09 -5.98
C ALA A 36 -3.43 14.34 -5.45
N GLN A 37 -3.66 14.70 -4.18
CA GLN A 37 -2.96 15.81 -3.53
C GLN A 37 -1.45 15.53 -3.35
N ILE A 38 -1.07 14.29 -3.08
CA ILE A 38 0.34 13.89 -2.99
C ILE A 38 1.04 14.03 -4.34
N LYS A 39 0.38 13.67 -5.43
CA LYS A 39 0.92 13.78 -6.79
C LYS A 39 1.08 15.23 -7.25
N ASP A 40 0.27 16.13 -6.73
CA ASP A 40 0.35 17.56 -7.05
C ASP A 40 1.39 18.23 -6.14
N THR A 41 2.60 18.39 -6.66
CA THR A 41 3.73 18.94 -5.90
C THR A 41 3.54 20.39 -5.45
N GLY A 42 2.62 21.13 -6.07
CA GLY A 42 2.26 22.50 -5.68
C GLY A 42 1.11 22.60 -4.69
N ASN A 43 0.52 21.47 -4.29
CA ASN A 43 -0.65 21.46 -3.40
C ASN A 43 -0.27 21.77 -1.97
N ALA A 44 -0.94 22.76 -1.35
CA ALA A 44 -0.68 23.14 0.05
C ALA A 44 -0.98 22.03 1.06
N ALA A 45 -1.89 21.10 0.72
CA ALA A 45 -2.23 19.96 1.58
C ALA A 45 -1.32 18.75 1.38
N ARG A 46 -0.32 18.81 0.51
CA ARG A 46 0.52 17.67 0.12
C ARG A 46 1.24 17.03 1.32
N GLU A 47 1.84 17.83 2.18
CA GLU A 47 2.56 17.33 3.36
C GLU A 47 1.61 16.62 4.33
N ALA A 48 0.46 17.22 4.61
CA ALA A 48 -0.56 16.59 5.45
C ALA A 48 -1.10 15.31 4.82
N SER A 49 -1.30 15.31 3.49
CA SER A 49 -1.75 14.13 2.74
C SER A 49 -0.75 12.97 2.83
N LEU A 50 0.55 13.26 2.74
CA LEU A 50 1.59 12.25 2.95
C LEU A 50 1.52 11.65 4.36
N ASN A 51 1.36 12.46 5.37
CA ASN A 51 1.22 11.99 6.75
C ASN A 51 -0.02 11.10 6.93
N PHE A 52 -1.15 11.49 6.41
CA PHE A 52 -2.38 10.69 6.47
C PHE A 52 -2.23 9.37 5.70
N PHE A 53 -1.62 9.40 4.54
CA PHE A 53 -1.37 8.21 3.73
C PHE A 53 -0.49 7.20 4.48
N ILE A 54 0.63 7.66 5.03
CA ILE A 54 1.62 6.78 5.67
C ILE A 54 1.14 6.29 7.04
N TYR A 55 0.61 7.20 7.87
CA TYR A 55 0.40 6.93 9.30
C TYR A 55 -1.05 6.77 9.71
N ASN A 56 -2.01 7.19 8.89
CA ASN A 56 -3.41 7.24 9.30
C ASN A 56 -4.38 6.55 8.33
N THR A 57 -3.89 5.58 7.57
CA THR A 57 -4.72 4.76 6.68
C THR A 57 -4.81 3.35 7.26
N ILE A 58 -6.03 2.83 7.46
CA ILE A 58 -6.24 1.49 8.01
C ILE A 58 -5.67 0.44 7.03
N PRO A 59 -4.78 -0.44 7.51
CA PRO A 59 -4.31 -1.59 6.73
C PRO A 59 -5.36 -2.71 6.70
N GLY A 60 -5.00 -3.83 6.13
CA GLY A 60 -5.83 -5.02 6.12
C GLY A 60 -6.64 -5.16 4.84
N THR A 61 -7.96 -5.22 4.96
CA THR A 61 -8.87 -5.52 3.84
C THR A 61 -9.87 -4.41 3.51
N THR A 62 -9.69 -3.22 4.05
CA THR A 62 -10.55 -2.07 3.74
C THR A 62 -10.38 -1.62 2.28
N SER A 63 -11.34 -0.89 1.74
CA SER A 63 -11.21 -0.33 0.39
C SER A 63 -10.04 0.67 0.32
N ALA A 64 -9.74 1.39 1.39
CA ALA A 64 -8.55 2.24 1.49
C ALA A 64 -7.26 1.42 1.40
N ALA A 65 -7.20 0.25 2.05
CA ALA A 65 -6.03 -0.63 1.98
C ALA A 65 -5.75 -1.11 0.56
N VAL A 66 -6.78 -1.41 -0.23
CA VAL A 66 -6.63 -1.77 -1.66
C VAL A 66 -5.98 -0.63 -2.44
N VAL A 67 -6.47 0.59 -2.27
CA VAL A 67 -5.94 1.78 -2.96
C VAL A 67 -4.51 2.08 -2.50
N LYS A 68 -4.24 2.01 -1.20
CA LYS A 68 -2.89 2.21 -0.66
C LYS A 68 -1.90 1.19 -1.21
N ALA A 69 -2.25 -0.08 -1.21
CA ALA A 69 -1.40 -1.15 -1.73
C ALA A 69 -1.10 -0.98 -3.22
N ALA A 70 -2.10 -0.61 -4.03
CA ALA A 70 -1.93 -0.35 -5.45
C ALA A 70 -0.98 0.82 -5.72
N PHE A 71 -1.12 1.92 -4.97
CA PHE A 71 -0.23 3.08 -5.11
C PHE A 71 1.20 2.76 -4.71
N LEU A 72 1.40 2.07 -3.58
CA LEU A 72 2.73 1.62 -3.14
C LEU A 72 3.38 0.67 -4.14
N LYS A 73 2.60 -0.25 -4.73
CA LYS A 73 3.07 -1.13 -5.79
C LYS A 73 3.57 -0.32 -7.00
N ASP A 74 2.81 0.66 -7.44
CA ASP A 74 3.19 1.50 -8.58
C ASP A 74 4.48 2.29 -8.30
N ILE A 75 4.68 2.76 -7.07
CA ILE A 75 5.94 3.40 -6.66
C ILE A 75 7.08 2.38 -6.69
N ALA A 76 6.89 1.19 -6.14
CA ALA A 76 7.91 0.14 -6.12
C ALA A 76 8.32 -0.29 -7.52
N LEU A 77 7.37 -0.34 -8.48
CA LEU A 77 7.62 -0.68 -9.87
C LEU A 77 8.10 0.49 -10.74
N GLY A 78 8.24 1.69 -10.17
CA GLY A 78 8.67 2.87 -10.90
C GLY A 78 7.61 3.50 -11.81
N LYS A 79 6.35 3.08 -11.72
CA LYS A 79 5.23 3.65 -12.49
C LYS A 79 4.77 4.98 -11.93
N GLU A 80 4.98 5.21 -10.65
CA GLU A 80 4.72 6.47 -9.95
C GLU A 80 5.98 6.88 -9.19
N THR A 81 6.20 8.19 -9.07
CA THR A 81 7.36 8.72 -8.35
C THR A 81 6.90 9.72 -7.30
N VAL A 82 7.25 9.46 -6.05
CA VAL A 82 7.02 10.36 -4.92
C VAL A 82 8.34 10.52 -4.19
N ALA A 83 8.83 11.76 -4.08
CA ALA A 83 10.17 12.03 -3.53
C ALA A 83 10.35 11.49 -2.11
N GLU A 84 9.30 11.52 -1.29
CA GLU A 84 9.31 11.09 0.11
C GLU A 84 9.08 9.59 0.28
N ILE A 85 8.68 8.88 -0.78
CA ILE A 85 8.42 7.43 -0.76
C ILE A 85 9.28 6.77 -1.84
N THR A 86 10.42 6.23 -1.44
CA THR A 86 11.29 5.46 -2.33
C THR A 86 10.67 4.09 -2.64
N PRO A 87 11.11 3.38 -3.70
CA PRO A 87 10.67 2.01 -3.95
C PRO A 87 10.91 1.08 -2.76
N GLU A 88 12.02 1.21 -2.06
CA GLU A 88 12.36 0.44 -0.87
C GLU A 88 11.40 0.74 0.29
N PHE A 89 11.08 2.02 0.52
CA PHE A 89 10.12 2.44 1.53
C PHE A 89 8.71 1.96 1.20
N ALA A 90 8.33 1.97 -0.09
CA ALA A 90 7.05 1.42 -0.53
C ALA A 90 6.93 -0.07 -0.19
N LEU A 91 7.98 -0.86 -0.41
CA LEU A 91 8.01 -2.27 -0.02
C LEU A 91 7.92 -2.45 1.49
N GLU A 92 8.61 -1.62 2.26
CA GLU A 92 8.52 -1.64 3.72
C GLU A 92 7.10 -1.38 4.19
N GLN A 93 6.42 -0.38 3.63
CA GLN A 93 5.04 -0.09 3.94
C GLN A 93 4.11 -1.27 3.59
N LEU A 94 4.29 -1.90 2.43
CA LEU A 94 3.54 -3.09 2.05
C LEU A 94 3.77 -4.24 3.03
N SER A 95 4.99 -4.41 3.53
CA SER A 95 5.32 -5.45 4.50
C SER A 95 4.57 -5.28 5.83
N HIS A 96 4.27 -4.05 6.23
CA HIS A 96 3.56 -3.74 7.47
C HIS A 96 2.03 -3.82 7.35
N MET A 97 1.48 -3.79 6.15
CA MET A 97 0.02 -3.83 5.94
C MET A 97 -0.62 -5.17 6.28
N LYS A 98 0.06 -6.27 6.01
CA LYS A 98 -0.31 -7.65 6.41
C LYS A 98 -1.77 -8.03 6.11
N GLY A 99 -2.22 -7.79 4.90
CA GLY A 99 -3.57 -8.16 4.46
C GLY A 99 -3.59 -8.63 3.02
N GLY A 100 -4.72 -9.14 2.55
CA GLY A 100 -4.87 -9.60 1.17
C GLY A 100 -4.38 -8.61 0.13
N PRO A 101 -4.80 -7.33 0.16
CA PRO A 101 -4.33 -6.33 -0.80
C PRO A 101 -2.82 -6.15 -0.84
N SER A 102 -2.15 -6.14 0.30
CA SER A 102 -0.69 -6.00 0.34
C SER A 102 0.03 -7.26 -0.14
N VAL A 103 -0.49 -8.44 0.19
CA VAL A 103 0.05 -9.71 -0.31
C VAL A 103 -0.06 -9.77 -1.82
N GLU A 104 -1.20 -9.40 -2.37
CA GLU A 104 -1.43 -9.37 -3.83
C GLU A 104 -0.47 -8.40 -4.51
N ALA A 105 -0.27 -7.20 -3.96
CA ALA A 105 0.68 -6.23 -4.48
C ALA A 105 2.12 -6.75 -4.44
N LEU A 106 2.52 -7.37 -3.33
CA LEU A 106 3.85 -7.98 -3.18
C LEU A 106 4.07 -9.12 -4.16
N LEU A 107 3.04 -9.95 -4.43
CA LEU A 107 3.11 -10.99 -5.45
C LEU A 107 3.31 -10.39 -6.84
N ASP A 108 2.58 -9.35 -7.19
CA ASP A 108 2.71 -8.68 -8.48
C ASP A 108 4.15 -8.17 -8.69
N ILE A 109 4.76 -7.60 -7.64
CA ILE A 109 6.15 -7.14 -7.68
C ILE A 109 7.12 -8.33 -7.77
N ALA A 110 6.94 -9.35 -6.92
CA ALA A 110 7.83 -10.51 -6.85
C ALA A 110 7.85 -11.34 -8.14
N LEU A 111 6.72 -11.41 -8.83
CA LEU A 111 6.58 -12.15 -10.09
C LEU A 111 6.88 -11.30 -11.33
N SER A 112 7.23 -10.02 -11.14
CA SER A 112 7.67 -9.12 -12.21
C SER A 112 9.17 -9.30 -12.51
N ASP A 113 9.63 -8.69 -13.58
CA ASP A 113 11.07 -8.60 -13.91
C ASP A 113 11.72 -7.33 -13.33
N ASP A 114 11.08 -6.70 -12.37
CA ASP A 114 11.54 -5.47 -11.75
C ASP A 114 12.69 -5.72 -10.76
N ALA A 115 13.52 -4.69 -10.54
CA ALA A 115 14.62 -4.74 -9.58
C ALA A 115 14.17 -5.04 -8.14
N GLN A 116 12.93 -4.71 -7.79
CA GLN A 116 12.36 -4.95 -6.47
C GLN A 116 11.76 -6.34 -6.30
N ALA A 117 11.73 -7.17 -7.35
CA ALA A 117 11.09 -8.49 -7.31
C ALA A 117 11.67 -9.39 -6.22
N LYS A 118 12.99 -9.44 -6.10
CA LYS A 118 13.66 -10.25 -5.08
C LYS A 118 13.31 -9.79 -3.66
N ALA A 119 13.34 -8.49 -3.42
CA ALA A 119 13.01 -7.91 -2.12
C ALA A 119 11.54 -8.20 -1.75
N ALA A 120 10.63 -8.09 -2.69
CA ALA A 120 9.22 -8.44 -2.48
C ALA A 120 9.04 -9.93 -2.16
N GLY A 121 9.79 -10.80 -2.82
CA GLY A 121 9.82 -12.25 -2.54
C GLY A 121 10.25 -12.55 -1.10
N GLU A 122 11.30 -11.88 -0.63
CA GLU A 122 11.77 -12.04 0.75
C GLU A 122 10.71 -11.58 1.77
N VAL A 123 10.02 -10.47 1.49
CA VAL A 123 8.92 -10.00 2.34
C VAL A 123 7.79 -11.03 2.39
N LEU A 124 7.42 -11.63 1.25
CA LEU A 124 6.35 -12.63 1.18
C LEU A 124 6.64 -13.87 2.04
N LYS A 125 7.89 -14.27 2.18
CA LYS A 125 8.28 -15.38 3.04
C LYS A 125 7.89 -15.16 4.51
N SER A 126 7.80 -13.92 4.94
CA SER A 126 7.43 -13.55 6.31
C SER A 126 5.93 -13.32 6.48
N GLN A 127 5.13 -13.34 5.41
CA GLN A 127 3.69 -13.13 5.49
C GLN A 127 2.96 -14.36 5.98
N VAL A 128 2.08 -14.18 6.96
CA VAL A 128 1.30 -15.26 7.57
C VAL A 128 0.04 -15.57 6.76
N PHE A 129 -0.45 -14.62 5.97
CA PHE A 129 -1.73 -14.70 5.26
C PHE A 129 -1.53 -14.87 3.75
N LEU A 130 -1.18 -16.10 3.32
CA LEU A 130 -1.21 -16.48 1.91
C LEU A 130 -2.50 -17.25 1.65
N TYR A 131 -3.30 -16.78 0.71
CA TYR A 131 -4.54 -17.44 0.31
C TYR A 131 -4.26 -18.48 -0.79
N GLU A 132 -5.20 -19.40 -1.00
CA GLU A 132 -5.10 -20.44 -2.04
C GLU A 132 -4.85 -19.84 -3.43
N ALA A 133 -5.51 -18.73 -3.76
CA ALA A 133 -5.29 -18.04 -5.03
C ALA A 133 -3.85 -17.52 -5.18
N ASP A 134 -3.27 -17.04 -4.10
CA ASP A 134 -1.88 -16.54 -4.09
C ASP A 134 -0.90 -17.70 -4.30
N THR A 135 -1.13 -18.82 -3.63
CA THR A 135 -0.33 -20.04 -3.79
C THR A 135 -0.41 -20.58 -5.22
N SER A 136 -1.59 -20.55 -5.84
CA SER A 136 -1.78 -20.96 -7.23
C SER A 136 -0.99 -20.08 -8.20
N ARG A 137 -0.98 -18.75 -7.99
CA ARG A 137 -0.19 -17.82 -8.80
C ARG A 137 1.31 -18.12 -8.70
N ILE A 138 1.80 -18.40 -7.50
CA ILE A 138 3.20 -18.76 -7.28
C ILE A 138 3.54 -20.06 -8.00
N ALA A 139 2.69 -21.07 -7.90
CA ALA A 139 2.87 -22.36 -8.57
C ALA A 139 2.88 -22.21 -10.09
N ASP A 140 1.98 -21.42 -10.66
CA ASP A 140 1.94 -21.17 -12.11
C ASP A 140 3.17 -20.43 -12.58
N ALA A 141 3.64 -19.44 -11.84
CA ALA A 141 4.87 -18.71 -12.14
C ALA A 141 6.12 -19.63 -12.06
N PHE A 142 6.15 -20.55 -11.10
CA PHE A 142 7.19 -21.57 -10.98
C PHE A 142 7.24 -22.46 -12.21
N LYS A 143 6.09 -22.93 -12.70
CA LYS A 143 5.99 -23.74 -13.93
C LYS A 143 6.46 -22.97 -15.16
N ALA A 144 6.31 -21.64 -15.16
CA ALA A 144 6.80 -20.76 -16.21
C ALA A 144 8.31 -20.43 -16.09
N GLY A 145 8.99 -20.92 -15.04
CA GLY A 145 10.42 -20.74 -14.83
C GLY A 145 10.83 -19.54 -13.99
N ASN A 146 9.90 -18.95 -13.23
CA ASN A 146 10.21 -17.80 -12.36
C ASN A 146 11.03 -18.27 -11.14
N ALA A 147 12.25 -17.74 -10.98
CA ALA A 147 13.16 -18.13 -9.90
C ALA A 147 12.66 -17.71 -8.51
N ILE A 148 11.97 -16.58 -8.41
CA ILE A 148 11.42 -16.09 -7.14
C ILE A 148 10.23 -16.95 -6.71
N ALA A 149 9.37 -17.37 -7.64
CA ALA A 149 8.28 -18.28 -7.36
C ALA A 149 8.81 -19.63 -6.85
N LYS A 150 9.90 -20.15 -7.43
CA LYS A 150 10.57 -21.35 -6.94
C LYS A 150 11.04 -21.19 -5.50
N ASP A 151 11.71 -20.08 -5.20
CA ASP A 151 12.21 -19.77 -3.87
C ASP A 151 11.06 -19.66 -2.84
N LEU A 152 9.94 -19.05 -3.22
CA LEU A 152 8.75 -18.95 -2.37
C LEU A 152 8.13 -20.32 -2.06
N LEU A 153 8.06 -21.23 -3.04
CA LEU A 153 7.50 -22.57 -2.84
C LEU A 153 8.40 -23.46 -1.96
N GLU A 154 9.70 -23.23 -1.99
CA GLU A 154 10.68 -24.00 -1.21
C GLU A 154 10.85 -23.48 0.23
N SER A 155 10.24 -22.33 0.56
CA SER A 155 10.37 -21.71 1.87
C SER A 155 9.35 -22.19 2.91
#